data_bdfefd769a683669a1b82fef88673edb
#
_entry.id   bdfefd769a683669a1b82fef88673edb
#
_cell.length_a   1.000
_cell.length_b   1.000
_cell.length_c   1.000
_cell.angle_alpha   90.00
_cell.angle_beta   90.00
_cell.angle_gamma   90.00
#
_symmetry.space_group_name_H-M   'P 1'
#
loop_
_entity.id
_entity.type
_entity.pdbx_description
1 polymer ?
#
loop_
_entity_poly.entity_id
_entity_poly.type
_entity_poly.pdbx_seq_one_letter_code
_entity_poly.pdbx_strand_id
1 'polypeptide(L)'
;ENAFHQHGYTATGPGHFAIGSGNHPGQSGVLGNSYYDRGLGKVVNCVEDPTAKPIGGEGIGRSYARYNVKTVGDILKESNPNSKVISIAGKDRSAIMLAGQNPDLVLYYNNLDRFISSSFYADSLPNYINFFNSNLNLQNYRDSLWTKVLNDSLYLKYSREDYFIGEVDWYKVEHDMINESKNGRNDYNPTFPISFDKDHDPGREIMGTPWFDEVMIDLCNLII
;
A
#
# COMPACT_ATOMS: atom_id res chain seq x y z
N GLU A 1 4.37 23.31 -12.62
CA GLU A 1 4.56 23.50 -11.17
C GLU A 1 5.27 22.30 -10.57
N ASN A 2 6.12 22.50 -9.58
CA ASN A 2 6.84 21.44 -8.90
C ASN A 2 6.18 21.16 -7.55
N ALA A 3 5.89 19.89 -7.25
CA ALA A 3 5.40 19.44 -5.97
C ALA A 3 6.45 18.54 -5.28
N PHE A 4 6.71 18.77 -4.01
CA PHE A 4 7.66 17.99 -3.23
C PHE A 4 7.30 18.00 -1.74
N HIS A 5 7.70 16.95 -1.03
CA HIS A 5 7.62 16.90 0.42
C HIS A 5 8.68 17.81 1.04
N GLN A 6 8.27 18.58 2.05
CA GLN A 6 9.17 19.48 2.79
C GLN A 6 9.87 18.82 3.97
N HIS A 7 9.81 17.49 4.08
CA HIS A 7 10.47 16.72 5.15
C HIS A 7 11.42 15.67 4.57
N GLY A 8 12.48 15.35 5.31
CA GLY A 8 13.58 14.54 4.79
C GLY A 8 13.31 13.04 4.67
N TYR A 9 12.36 12.49 5.44
CA TYR A 9 12.03 11.08 5.40
C TYR A 9 10.65 10.84 4.80
N THR A 10 10.62 10.53 3.52
CA THR A 10 9.41 10.41 2.70
C THR A 10 8.88 8.96 2.57
N ALA A 11 9.05 8.14 3.60
CA ALA A 11 8.49 6.79 3.64
C ALA A 11 6.96 6.81 3.64
N THR A 12 6.33 5.66 3.39
CA THR A 12 4.87 5.53 3.23
C THR A 12 4.07 6.20 4.36
N GLY A 13 4.36 5.89 5.62
CA GLY A 13 3.64 6.45 6.76
C GLY A 13 3.73 7.98 6.84
N PRO A 14 4.93 8.56 7.01
CA PRO A 14 5.08 10.02 7.08
C PRO A 14 4.60 10.76 5.83
N GLY A 15 4.86 10.19 4.65
CA GLY A 15 4.47 10.82 3.38
C GLY A 15 2.95 10.90 3.20
N HIS A 16 2.23 9.80 3.39
CA HIS A 16 0.77 9.79 3.29
C HIS A 16 0.12 10.61 4.40
N PHE A 17 0.69 10.56 5.60
CA PHE A 17 0.21 11.41 6.69
C PHE A 17 0.34 12.91 6.35
N ALA A 18 1.48 13.32 5.81
CA ALA A 18 1.70 14.72 5.41
C ALA A 18 0.72 15.15 4.31
N ILE A 19 0.44 14.28 3.34
CA ILE A 19 -0.55 14.55 2.28
C ILE A 19 -1.96 14.67 2.87
N GLY A 20 -2.35 13.71 3.73
CA GLY A 20 -3.70 13.64 4.28
C GLY A 20 -4.02 14.75 5.30
N SER A 21 -3.02 15.21 6.06
CA SER A 21 -3.23 16.15 7.18
C SER A 21 -2.64 17.55 6.97
N GLY A 22 -1.76 17.73 5.97
CA GLY A 22 -0.99 18.96 5.80
C GLY A 22 0.06 19.21 6.90
N ASN A 23 0.34 18.22 7.75
CA ASN A 23 1.27 18.36 8.88
C ASN A 23 2.58 17.62 8.63
N HIS A 24 3.67 18.21 9.12
CA HIS A 24 4.98 17.57 9.05
C HIS A 24 5.12 16.43 10.09
N PRO A 25 5.97 15.43 9.84
CA PRO A 25 6.23 14.33 10.76
C PRO A 25 6.59 14.76 12.19
N GLY A 26 7.34 15.85 12.34
CA GLY A 26 7.68 16.41 13.65
C GLY A 26 6.50 16.97 14.46
N GLN A 27 5.42 17.35 13.79
CA GLN A 27 4.19 17.86 14.42
C GLN A 27 3.22 16.71 14.73
N SER A 28 3.25 15.68 13.92
CA SER A 28 2.30 14.56 13.98
C SER A 28 2.78 13.38 14.83
N GLY A 29 4.10 13.24 15.01
CA GLY A 29 4.71 12.07 15.64
C GLY A 29 4.84 10.85 14.71
N VAL A 30 4.46 10.96 13.42
CA VAL A 30 4.64 9.88 12.43
C VAL A 30 6.07 9.94 11.89
N LEU A 31 7.02 9.41 12.65
CA LEU A 31 8.46 9.56 12.35
C LEU A 31 8.93 8.63 11.24
N GLY A 32 8.21 7.53 10.98
CA GLY A 32 8.60 6.52 10.00
C GLY A 32 7.50 5.48 9.82
N ASN A 33 7.72 4.51 8.92
CA ASN A 33 6.84 3.34 8.80
C ASN A 33 6.84 2.50 10.08
N SER A 34 7.98 2.46 10.76
CA SER A 34 8.16 1.90 12.10
C SER A 34 9.11 2.78 12.88
N TYR A 35 8.93 2.85 14.19
CA TYR A 35 9.78 3.62 15.08
C TYR A 35 9.79 2.99 16.48
N TYR A 36 10.80 3.33 17.27
CA TYR A 36 10.89 2.88 18.65
C TYR A 36 9.97 3.73 19.55
N ASP A 37 8.96 3.08 20.11
CA ASP A 37 8.04 3.69 21.08
C ASP A 37 8.64 3.58 22.46
N ARG A 38 9.04 4.72 23.04
CA ARG A 38 9.68 4.76 24.37
C ARG A 38 8.74 4.37 25.51
N GLY A 39 7.44 4.62 25.36
CA GLY A 39 6.43 4.25 26.34
C GLY A 39 6.20 2.74 26.39
N LEU A 40 6.24 2.09 25.23
CA LEU A 40 6.09 0.64 25.10
C LEU A 40 7.42 -0.13 25.17
N GLY A 41 8.56 0.56 25.07
CA GLY A 41 9.89 -0.05 25.09
C GLY A 41 10.19 -0.96 23.90
N LYS A 42 9.52 -0.78 22.77
CA LYS A 42 9.66 -1.64 21.57
C LYS A 42 9.51 -0.86 20.27
N VAL A 43 9.96 -1.47 19.17
CA VAL A 43 9.65 -0.98 17.83
C VAL A 43 8.20 -1.30 17.49
N VAL A 44 7.48 -0.31 16.98
CA VAL A 44 6.08 -0.42 16.55
C VAL A 44 5.91 0.04 15.12
N ASN A 45 4.96 -0.54 14.40
CA ASN A 45 4.52 0.00 13.13
C ASN A 45 3.66 1.25 13.38
N CYS A 46 3.76 2.27 12.53
CA CYS A 46 3.08 3.55 12.74
C CYS A 46 1.54 3.45 12.79
N VAL A 47 0.95 2.42 12.22
CA VAL A 47 -0.50 2.14 12.31
C VAL A 47 -0.85 0.94 13.19
N GLU A 48 0.12 0.38 13.93
CA GLU A 48 -0.13 -0.74 14.83
C GLU A 48 -1.07 -0.34 15.96
N ASP A 49 -2.12 -1.12 16.14
CA ASP A 49 -3.08 -0.95 17.21
C ASP A 49 -3.41 -2.33 17.83
N PRO A 50 -2.84 -2.65 18.99
CA PRO A 50 -3.09 -3.92 19.66
C PRO A 50 -4.51 -4.04 20.25
N THR A 51 -5.27 -2.95 20.31
CA THR A 51 -6.66 -2.94 20.79
C THR A 51 -7.67 -3.23 19.69
N ALA A 52 -7.26 -3.03 18.43
CA ALA A 52 -8.07 -3.35 17.25
C ALA A 52 -7.78 -4.77 16.74
N LYS A 53 -8.72 -5.30 15.95
CA LYS A 53 -8.59 -6.59 15.27
C LYS A 53 -8.73 -6.40 13.76
N PRO A 54 -8.03 -7.18 12.93
CA PRO A 54 -8.33 -7.23 11.50
C PRO A 54 -9.74 -7.71 11.26
N ILE A 55 -10.42 -7.09 10.29
CA ILE A 55 -11.76 -7.50 9.83
C ILE A 55 -11.62 -8.06 8.42
N GLY A 56 -11.95 -9.32 8.25
CA GLY A 56 -11.81 -10.05 6.98
C GLY A 56 -10.45 -10.72 6.77
N GLY A 57 -9.58 -10.72 7.78
CA GLY A 57 -8.25 -11.32 7.74
C GLY A 57 -7.70 -11.62 9.13
N GLU A 58 -6.40 -11.87 9.19
CA GLU A 58 -5.68 -12.21 10.43
C GLU A 58 -4.52 -11.24 10.68
N GLY A 59 -3.95 -11.30 11.90
CA GLY A 59 -2.76 -10.56 12.29
C GLY A 59 -3.01 -9.48 13.34
N ILE A 60 -2.16 -8.45 13.33
CA ILE A 60 -2.23 -7.32 14.28
C ILE A 60 -3.17 -6.26 13.75
N GLY A 61 -4.04 -5.73 14.62
CA GLY A 61 -4.93 -4.62 14.29
C GLY A 61 -4.19 -3.36 13.85
N ARG A 62 -4.83 -2.59 13.01
CA ARG A 62 -4.31 -1.36 12.43
C ARG A 62 -5.32 -0.24 12.61
N SER A 63 -4.86 0.95 13.00
CA SER A 63 -5.75 2.09 13.14
C SER A 63 -5.02 3.43 13.08
N TYR A 64 -5.80 4.49 13.09
CA TYR A 64 -5.33 5.87 13.24
C TYR A 64 -5.25 6.32 14.73
N ALA A 65 -5.54 5.43 15.68
CA ALA A 65 -5.72 5.75 17.11
C ALA A 65 -4.52 6.43 17.78
N ARG A 66 -3.31 6.27 17.22
CA ARG A 66 -2.09 6.91 17.76
C ARG A 66 -2.01 8.41 17.49
N TYR A 67 -2.88 8.96 16.66
CA TYR A 67 -2.76 10.33 16.14
C TYR A 67 -4.01 11.15 16.42
N ASN A 68 -3.81 12.39 16.90
CA ASN A 68 -4.90 13.34 17.17
C ASN A 68 -5.03 14.43 16.11
N VAL A 69 -4.22 14.35 15.07
CA VAL A 69 -4.27 15.32 13.96
C VAL A 69 -5.35 14.88 12.99
N LYS A 70 -6.20 15.82 12.57
CA LYS A 70 -7.27 15.57 11.61
C LYS A 70 -6.71 15.50 10.18
N THR A 71 -7.27 14.59 9.40
CA THR A 71 -7.05 14.55 7.96
C THR A 71 -8.06 15.44 7.24
N VAL A 72 -7.82 15.66 5.95
CA VAL A 72 -8.79 16.36 5.09
C VAL A 72 -10.16 15.68 5.11
N GLY A 73 -10.21 14.35 5.21
CA GLY A 73 -11.45 13.58 5.33
C GLY A 73 -12.21 13.86 6.63
N ASP A 74 -11.49 13.93 7.76
CA ASP A 74 -12.09 14.29 9.05
C ASP A 74 -12.69 15.71 9.03
N ILE A 75 -11.94 16.67 8.47
CA ILE A 75 -12.39 18.08 8.34
C ILE A 75 -13.60 18.18 7.40
N LEU A 76 -13.59 17.41 6.30
CA LEU A 76 -14.72 17.37 5.36
C LEU A 76 -16.00 16.88 6.05
N LYS A 77 -15.93 15.82 6.83
CA LYS A 77 -17.09 15.28 7.56
C LYS A 77 -17.56 16.20 8.69
N GLU A 78 -16.67 16.94 9.32
CA GLU A 78 -17.05 17.95 10.31
C GLU A 78 -17.80 19.13 9.68
N SER A 79 -17.35 19.56 8.52
CA SER A 79 -18.00 20.66 7.79
C SER A 79 -19.31 20.23 7.10
N ASN A 80 -19.39 18.99 6.66
CA ASN A 80 -20.59 18.40 6.07
C ASN A 80 -20.72 16.91 6.46
N PRO A 81 -21.51 16.56 7.48
CA PRO A 81 -21.67 15.18 7.95
C PRO A 81 -22.22 14.19 6.90
N ASN A 82 -22.79 14.68 5.81
CA ASN A 82 -23.26 13.82 4.70
C ASN A 82 -22.14 13.46 3.72
N SER A 83 -20.96 14.04 3.87
CA SER A 83 -19.80 13.69 3.04
C SER A 83 -19.38 12.26 3.27
N LYS A 84 -18.93 11.60 2.20
CA LYS A 84 -18.39 10.24 2.25
C LYS A 84 -16.88 10.27 2.15
N VAL A 85 -16.23 9.54 3.06
CA VAL A 85 -14.78 9.37 3.11
C VAL A 85 -14.47 7.89 3.00
N ILE A 86 -13.91 7.51 1.87
CA ILE A 86 -13.53 6.13 1.55
C ILE A 86 -12.03 6.12 1.24
N SER A 87 -11.29 5.23 1.88
CA SER A 87 -9.85 5.08 1.65
C SER A 87 -9.50 3.65 1.32
N ILE A 88 -8.87 3.44 0.16
CA ILE A 88 -8.48 2.13 -0.35
C ILE A 88 -7.02 2.19 -0.78
N ALA A 89 -6.22 1.23 -0.35
CA ALA A 89 -4.82 1.15 -0.77
C ALA A 89 -4.27 -0.28 -0.75
N GLY A 90 -3.19 -0.51 -1.46
CA GLY A 90 -2.44 -1.76 -1.36
C GLY A 90 -1.74 -1.95 -0.01
N LYS A 91 -1.51 -0.87 0.74
CA LYS A 91 -0.82 -0.92 2.04
C LYS A 91 -1.67 -0.31 3.16
N ASP A 92 -1.66 -0.95 4.33
CA ASP A 92 -2.31 -0.50 5.56
C ASP A 92 -2.03 0.98 5.88
N ARG A 93 -0.76 1.36 5.86
CA ARG A 93 -0.31 2.73 6.17
C ARG A 93 -0.85 3.77 5.20
N SER A 94 -0.91 3.42 3.91
CA SER A 94 -1.44 4.33 2.89
C SER A 94 -2.94 4.58 3.10
N ALA A 95 -3.72 3.51 3.28
CA ALA A 95 -5.15 3.63 3.50
C ALA A 95 -5.46 4.40 4.79
N ILE A 96 -4.83 4.03 5.90
CA ILE A 96 -5.15 4.56 7.23
C ILE A 96 -4.71 6.02 7.39
N MET A 97 -3.51 6.38 6.91
CA MET A 97 -2.98 7.74 7.07
C MET A 97 -3.73 8.78 6.23
N LEU A 98 -4.39 8.37 5.15
CA LEU A 98 -5.26 9.24 4.37
C LEU A 98 -6.69 9.27 4.90
N ALA A 99 -7.17 8.14 5.47
CA ALA A 99 -8.52 8.02 6.00
C ALA A 99 -8.79 8.93 7.21
N GLY A 100 -7.84 9.01 8.13
CA GLY A 100 -8.02 9.70 9.41
C GLY A 100 -8.79 8.87 10.44
N GLN A 101 -9.54 9.56 11.30
CA GLN A 101 -10.22 8.97 12.45
C GLN A 101 -11.64 8.48 12.15
N ASN A 102 -12.35 9.14 11.23
CA ASN A 102 -13.79 8.92 11.03
C ASN A 102 -14.20 8.72 9.55
N PRO A 103 -13.57 7.82 8.81
CA PRO A 103 -13.98 7.47 7.46
C PRO A 103 -15.24 6.61 7.46
N ASP A 104 -15.93 6.52 6.31
CA ASP A 104 -17.04 5.59 6.09
C ASP A 104 -16.53 4.17 5.75
N LEU A 105 -15.37 4.07 5.11
CA LEU A 105 -14.76 2.79 4.75
C LEU A 105 -13.24 2.94 4.63
N VAL A 106 -12.51 1.99 5.21
CA VAL A 106 -11.06 1.82 5.01
C VAL A 106 -10.78 0.41 4.58
N LEU A 107 -10.11 0.26 3.45
CA LEU A 107 -9.69 -1.03 2.93
C LEU A 107 -8.21 -1.03 2.60
N TYR A 108 -7.52 -2.10 2.94
CA TYR A 108 -6.14 -2.33 2.53
C TYR A 108 -5.92 -3.80 2.21
N TYR A 109 -5.02 -4.04 1.27
CA TYR A 109 -4.71 -5.39 0.85
C TYR A 109 -3.85 -6.10 1.91
N ASN A 110 -4.14 -7.38 2.17
CA ASN A 110 -3.46 -8.17 3.20
C ASN A 110 -2.13 -8.79 2.74
N ASN A 111 -1.66 -8.46 1.53
CA ASN A 111 -0.48 -9.02 0.86
C ASN A 111 -0.57 -10.53 0.55
N LEU A 112 -1.78 -11.08 0.48
CA LEU A 112 -2.02 -12.48 0.18
C LEU A 112 -3.10 -12.66 -0.89
N ASP A 113 -4.34 -12.30 -0.59
CA ASP A 113 -5.47 -12.70 -1.43
C ASP A 113 -6.70 -11.79 -1.36
N ARG A 114 -6.74 -10.78 -0.46
CA ARG A 114 -7.97 -10.02 -0.24
C ARG A 114 -7.77 -8.64 0.35
N PHE A 115 -8.81 -7.82 0.27
CA PHE A 115 -8.91 -6.56 0.98
C PHE A 115 -9.56 -6.77 2.34
N ILE A 116 -8.97 -6.16 3.35
CA ILE A 116 -9.37 -6.25 4.76
C ILE A 116 -9.55 -4.85 5.35
N SER A 117 -10.11 -4.78 6.54
CA SER A 117 -10.26 -3.57 7.33
C SER A 117 -9.80 -3.80 8.78
N SER A 118 -10.18 -2.91 9.65
CA SER A 118 -9.90 -2.96 11.09
C SER A 118 -11.16 -2.72 11.91
N SER A 119 -11.25 -3.37 13.07
CA SER A 119 -12.34 -3.14 14.03
C SER A 119 -12.39 -1.71 14.61
N PHE A 120 -11.36 -0.91 14.36
CA PHE A 120 -11.39 0.53 14.63
C PHE A 120 -12.38 1.28 13.75
N TYR A 121 -12.60 0.80 12.52
CA TYR A 121 -13.43 1.47 11.51
C TYR A 121 -14.78 0.80 11.28
N ALA A 122 -14.88 -0.52 11.47
CA ALA A 122 -16.09 -1.28 11.19
C ALA A 122 -16.16 -2.58 11.98
N ASP A 123 -17.36 -3.07 12.27
CA ASP A 123 -17.58 -4.37 12.91
C ASP A 123 -17.46 -5.54 11.91
N SER A 124 -17.72 -5.29 10.63
CA SER A 124 -17.64 -6.28 9.56
C SER A 124 -17.38 -5.62 8.22
N LEU A 125 -16.85 -6.41 7.26
CA LEU A 125 -16.79 -5.96 5.86
C LEU A 125 -18.19 -5.91 5.26
N PRO A 126 -18.50 -4.90 4.43
CA PRO A 126 -19.72 -4.90 3.62
C PRO A 126 -19.85 -6.15 2.75
N ASN A 127 -21.05 -6.63 2.51
CA ASN A 127 -21.31 -7.84 1.72
C ASN A 127 -20.71 -7.77 0.31
N TYR A 128 -20.73 -6.60 -0.33
CA TYR A 128 -20.14 -6.42 -1.66
C TYR A 128 -18.62 -6.54 -1.63
N ILE A 129 -17.94 -6.17 -0.54
CA ILE A 129 -16.50 -6.38 -0.38
C ILE A 129 -16.20 -7.87 -0.15
N ASN A 130 -16.99 -8.58 0.66
CA ASN A 130 -16.86 -10.02 0.83
C ASN A 130 -17.06 -10.75 -0.52
N PHE A 131 -18.03 -10.31 -1.32
CA PHE A 131 -18.25 -10.83 -2.65
C PHE A 131 -17.06 -10.56 -3.58
N PHE A 132 -16.54 -9.34 -3.59
CA PHE A 132 -15.34 -8.99 -4.36
C PHE A 132 -14.16 -9.91 -3.98
N ASN A 133 -13.85 -10.00 -2.69
CA ASN A 133 -12.78 -10.85 -2.19
C ASN A 133 -12.96 -12.33 -2.59
N SER A 134 -14.18 -12.84 -2.56
CA SER A 134 -14.47 -14.24 -2.92
C SER A 134 -14.29 -14.52 -4.42
N ASN A 135 -14.37 -13.49 -5.26
CA ASN A 135 -14.18 -13.59 -6.71
C ASN A 135 -12.79 -13.14 -7.17
N LEU A 136 -11.98 -12.59 -6.27
CA LEU A 136 -10.62 -12.16 -6.59
C LEU A 136 -9.72 -13.39 -6.78
N ASN A 137 -9.45 -13.72 -8.04
CA ASN A 137 -8.59 -14.85 -8.39
C ASN A 137 -7.25 -14.38 -8.95
N LEU A 138 -6.29 -14.17 -8.08
CA LEU A 138 -4.95 -13.69 -8.44
C LEU A 138 -4.13 -14.70 -9.24
N GLN A 139 -4.52 -15.99 -9.24
CA GLN A 139 -3.87 -17.00 -10.06
C GLN A 139 -4.05 -16.74 -11.57
N ASN A 140 -5.09 -16.00 -11.96
CA ASN A 140 -5.30 -15.62 -13.35
C ASN A 140 -4.17 -14.75 -13.92
N TYR A 141 -3.41 -14.07 -13.06
CA TYR A 141 -2.30 -13.21 -13.48
C TYR A 141 -0.95 -13.94 -13.55
N ARG A 142 -0.85 -15.19 -13.07
CA ARG A 142 0.42 -15.93 -12.96
C ARG A 142 1.17 -16.08 -14.28
N ASP A 143 0.43 -16.26 -15.37
CA ASP A 143 1.01 -16.40 -16.73
C ASP A 143 0.98 -15.09 -17.52
N SER A 144 0.63 -13.97 -16.86
CA SER A 144 0.60 -12.68 -17.50
C SER A 144 2.01 -12.15 -17.75
N LEU A 145 2.15 -11.40 -18.81
CA LEU A 145 3.41 -10.81 -19.23
C LEU A 145 3.27 -9.29 -19.27
N TRP A 146 4.00 -8.61 -18.41
CA TRP A 146 4.04 -7.15 -18.42
C TRP A 146 4.96 -6.67 -19.54
N THR A 147 4.36 -6.11 -20.56
CA THR A 147 5.05 -5.61 -21.77
C THR A 147 4.98 -4.09 -21.82
N LYS A 148 5.86 -3.49 -22.61
CA LYS A 148 5.78 -2.06 -22.92
C LYS A 148 4.49 -1.74 -23.68
N VAL A 149 3.78 -0.69 -23.27
CA VAL A 149 2.52 -0.25 -23.86
C VAL A 149 2.76 0.61 -25.12
N LEU A 150 3.85 1.39 -25.12
CA LEU A 150 4.25 2.27 -26.21
C LEU A 150 5.43 1.65 -26.97
N ASN A 151 5.73 2.14 -28.16
CA ASN A 151 6.92 1.71 -28.87
C ASN A 151 8.22 2.28 -28.27
N ASP A 152 9.33 1.56 -28.46
CA ASP A 152 10.62 1.88 -27.81
C ASP A 152 11.12 3.29 -28.08
N SER A 153 10.85 3.84 -29.28
CA SER A 153 11.27 5.20 -29.60
C SER A 153 10.64 6.28 -28.71
N LEU A 154 9.45 6.02 -28.19
CA LEU A 154 8.78 6.94 -27.24
C LEU A 154 9.36 6.82 -25.84
N TYR A 155 9.69 5.59 -25.41
CA TYR A 155 10.37 5.41 -24.12
C TYR A 155 11.72 6.12 -24.13
N LEU A 156 12.54 5.93 -25.14
CA LEU A 156 13.85 6.57 -25.26
C LEU A 156 13.79 8.10 -25.35
N LYS A 157 12.67 8.63 -25.89
CA LYS A 157 12.48 10.09 -25.98
C LYS A 157 12.17 10.74 -24.62
N TYR A 158 11.42 10.06 -23.75
CA TYR A 158 10.87 10.63 -22.52
C TYR A 158 11.42 9.99 -21.24
N SER A 159 12.19 8.94 -21.35
CA SER A 159 12.80 8.19 -20.25
C SER A 159 14.23 7.77 -20.64
N ARG A 160 14.75 6.74 -20.04
CA ARG A 160 16.06 6.16 -20.27
C ARG A 160 15.93 4.80 -20.96
N GLU A 161 17.05 4.16 -21.24
CA GLU A 161 17.08 2.77 -21.71
C GLU A 161 16.44 1.83 -20.71
N ASP A 162 15.90 0.73 -21.19
CA ASP A 162 15.17 -0.27 -20.41
C ASP A 162 16.06 -0.92 -19.34
N TYR A 163 17.33 -1.17 -19.66
CA TYR A 163 18.30 -1.62 -18.66
C TYR A 163 19.00 -0.43 -17.99
N PHE A 164 18.81 -0.31 -16.67
CA PHE A 164 19.46 0.71 -15.90
C PHE A 164 20.00 0.16 -14.57
N ILE A 165 21.29 0.35 -14.33
CA ILE A 165 22.02 -0.21 -13.17
C ILE A 165 21.44 0.21 -11.79
N GLY A 166 20.71 1.30 -11.75
CA GLY A 166 20.04 1.79 -10.52
C GLY A 166 18.65 1.22 -10.28
N GLU A 167 18.14 0.41 -11.19
CA GLU A 167 16.88 -0.31 -10.98
C GLU A 167 17.09 -1.52 -10.09
N VAL A 168 16.12 -1.75 -9.20
CA VAL A 168 16.18 -2.86 -8.24
C VAL A 168 15.01 -3.79 -8.51
N ASP A 169 15.28 -5.07 -8.70
CA ASP A 169 14.27 -6.11 -8.70
C ASP A 169 13.83 -6.40 -7.26
N TRP A 170 12.72 -5.86 -6.89
CA TRP A 170 12.17 -6.05 -5.56
C TRP A 170 11.84 -7.52 -5.25
N TYR A 171 11.43 -8.29 -6.23
CA TYR A 171 11.11 -9.70 -6.06
C TYR A 171 12.34 -10.51 -5.70
N LYS A 172 13.44 -10.26 -6.39
CA LYS A 172 14.71 -10.96 -6.16
C LYS A 172 15.38 -10.51 -4.86
N VAL A 173 15.27 -9.22 -4.50
CA VAL A 173 15.86 -8.70 -3.25
C VAL A 173 15.15 -9.28 -2.01
N GLU A 174 13.82 -9.41 -2.00
CA GLU A 174 13.12 -10.07 -0.90
C GLU A 174 13.53 -11.53 -0.76
N HIS A 175 13.66 -12.24 -1.87
CA HIS A 175 14.06 -13.64 -1.88
C HIS A 175 15.53 -13.83 -1.46
N ASP A 176 16.43 -12.97 -1.91
CA ASP A 176 17.85 -13.01 -1.56
C ASP A 176 18.10 -12.62 -0.08
N MET A 177 17.30 -11.74 0.50
CA MET A 177 17.37 -11.40 1.92
C MET A 177 16.95 -12.57 2.82
N ILE A 178 16.09 -13.47 2.33
CA ILE A 178 15.68 -14.69 3.03
C ILE A 178 16.69 -15.82 2.84
N ASN A 179 17.40 -15.83 1.71
CA ASN A 179 18.33 -16.90 1.31
C ASN A 179 19.78 -16.39 1.18
N GLU A 180 20.32 -15.72 2.16
CA GLU A 180 21.66 -15.06 2.17
C GLU A 180 22.87 -15.92 1.75
N SER A 181 22.70 -17.15 1.34
CA SER A 181 23.84 -18.05 1.19
C SER A 181 24.15 -18.61 -0.18
N LYS A 182 23.41 -18.29 -1.23
CA LYS A 182 23.64 -18.97 -2.53
C LYS A 182 23.66 -18.04 -3.74
N ASN A 183 24.87 -17.78 -4.17
CA ASN A 183 25.32 -17.40 -5.52
C ASN A 183 25.18 -15.94 -5.96
N GLY A 184 26.31 -15.44 -6.42
CA GLY A 184 26.53 -14.10 -6.94
C GLY A 184 25.46 -13.65 -7.95
N ARG A 185 25.03 -12.45 -7.75
CA ARG A 185 24.02 -11.68 -8.46
C ARG A 185 24.45 -11.34 -9.90
N ASN A 186 24.54 -12.25 -10.81
CA ASN A 186 24.97 -11.90 -12.17
C ASN A 186 23.89 -11.94 -13.24
N ASP A 187 22.63 -12.36 -12.91
CA ASP A 187 21.59 -12.56 -13.92
C ASP A 187 20.37 -11.65 -13.74
N TYR A 188 20.59 -10.51 -13.11
CA TYR A 188 19.57 -9.55 -12.82
C TYR A 188 19.32 -8.62 -14.01
N ASN A 189 18.18 -8.75 -14.66
CA ASN A 189 17.78 -7.89 -15.76
C ASN A 189 16.32 -7.45 -15.61
N PRO A 190 16.04 -6.26 -15.05
CA PRO A 190 14.68 -5.75 -14.88
C PRO A 190 14.09 -5.20 -16.19
N THR A 191 14.45 -5.78 -17.34
CA THR A 191 13.96 -5.32 -18.63
C THR A 191 12.64 -5.98 -19.02
N PHE A 192 11.86 -5.28 -19.81
CA PHE A 192 10.65 -5.84 -20.40
C PHE A 192 10.97 -6.91 -21.45
N PRO A 193 10.13 -7.95 -21.56
CA PRO A 193 8.91 -8.20 -20.79
C PRO A 193 9.18 -8.75 -19.39
N ILE A 194 8.38 -8.33 -18.39
CA ILE A 194 8.46 -8.80 -17.02
C ILE A 194 7.33 -9.82 -16.79
N SER A 195 7.64 -10.97 -16.22
CA SER A 195 6.68 -12.01 -15.85
C SER A 195 6.68 -12.25 -14.35
N PHE A 196 5.59 -12.79 -13.79
CA PHE A 196 5.62 -13.33 -12.45
C PHE A 196 6.64 -14.46 -12.35
N ASP A 197 7.32 -14.53 -11.23
CA ASP A 197 8.10 -15.71 -10.89
C ASP A 197 7.14 -16.86 -10.57
N LYS A 198 7.34 -18.01 -11.25
CA LYS A 198 6.45 -19.19 -11.13
C LYS A 198 6.49 -19.81 -9.75
N ASP A 199 7.58 -19.60 -9.02
CA ASP A 199 7.81 -20.16 -7.69
C ASP A 199 7.25 -19.27 -6.56
N HIS A 200 6.82 -18.05 -6.89
CA HIS A 200 6.29 -17.09 -5.92
C HIS A 200 4.76 -17.10 -5.83
N ASP A 201 4.26 -16.64 -4.71
CA ASP A 201 2.82 -16.44 -4.50
C ASP A 201 2.35 -15.18 -5.24
N PRO A 202 1.44 -15.32 -6.24
CA PRO A 202 0.93 -14.19 -7.00
C PRO A 202 0.27 -13.13 -6.11
N GLY A 203 -0.26 -13.49 -4.96
CA GLY A 203 -0.84 -12.56 -4.01
C GLY A 203 0.15 -11.56 -3.43
N ARG A 204 1.42 -11.94 -3.31
CA ARG A 204 2.48 -11.03 -2.86
C ARG A 204 3.05 -10.21 -4.01
N GLU A 205 3.22 -10.82 -5.16
CA GLU A 205 3.89 -10.20 -6.30
C GLU A 205 3.01 -9.18 -7.01
N ILE A 206 1.70 -9.41 -7.07
CA ILE A 206 0.78 -8.56 -7.84
C ILE A 206 0.87 -7.08 -7.46
N MET A 207 1.17 -6.76 -6.21
CA MET A 207 1.25 -5.37 -5.73
C MET A 207 2.28 -4.50 -6.45
N GLY A 208 3.29 -5.10 -7.07
CA GLY A 208 4.32 -4.41 -7.85
C GLY A 208 4.02 -4.34 -9.34
N THR A 209 2.82 -4.68 -9.77
CA THR A 209 2.44 -4.82 -11.18
C THR A 209 1.26 -3.94 -11.56
N PRO A 210 1.06 -3.63 -12.86
CA PRO A 210 -0.10 -2.87 -13.32
C PRO A 210 -1.43 -3.61 -13.11
N TRP A 211 -1.42 -4.92 -13.00
CA TRP A 211 -2.64 -5.70 -12.72
C TRP A 211 -3.21 -5.44 -11.33
N PHE A 212 -2.37 -5.05 -10.37
CA PHE A 212 -2.89 -4.61 -9.07
C PHE A 212 -3.64 -3.28 -9.18
N ASP A 213 -3.19 -2.38 -10.05
CA ASP A 213 -3.92 -1.14 -10.33
C ASP A 213 -5.30 -1.44 -10.96
N GLU A 214 -5.39 -2.45 -11.86
CA GLU A 214 -6.68 -2.92 -12.39
C GLU A 214 -7.59 -3.45 -11.29
N VAL A 215 -7.08 -4.31 -10.40
CA VAL A 215 -7.81 -4.82 -9.24
C VAL A 215 -8.30 -3.68 -8.33
N MET A 216 -7.46 -2.67 -8.10
CA MET A 216 -7.82 -1.49 -7.30
C MET A 216 -8.91 -0.66 -7.96
N ILE A 217 -8.85 -0.47 -9.29
CA ILE A 217 -9.85 0.26 -10.06
C ILE A 217 -11.18 -0.49 -10.05
N ASP A 218 -11.17 -1.81 -10.23
CA ASP A 218 -12.38 -2.63 -10.17
C ASP A 218 -13.06 -2.56 -8.80
N LEU A 219 -12.26 -2.58 -7.73
CA LEU A 219 -12.76 -2.39 -6.38
C LEU A 219 -13.35 -0.99 -6.18
N CYS A 220 -12.70 0.05 -6.67
CA CYS A 220 -13.22 1.42 -6.61
C CYS A 220 -14.55 1.55 -7.36
N ASN A 221 -14.64 0.99 -8.58
CA ASN A 221 -15.86 1.02 -9.39
C ASN A 221 -17.05 0.29 -8.73
N LEU A 222 -16.76 -0.72 -7.90
CA LEU A 222 -17.80 -1.43 -7.15
C LEU A 222 -18.37 -0.59 -6.00
N ILE A 223 -17.59 0.34 -5.45
CA ILE A 223 -17.92 1.10 -4.25
C ILE A 223 -18.63 2.43 -4.59
N ILE A 224 -18.32 3.02 -5.75
CA ILE A 224 -18.89 4.29 -6.23
C ILE A 224 -20.22 4.05 -6.93
#